data_c7dff6a72dd9123ed4cff87982784529
#
_entry.id   c7dff6a72dd9123ed4cff87982784529
#
_cell.length_a   1.000
_cell.length_b   1.000
_cell.length_c   1.000
_cell.angle_alpha   90.00
_cell.angle_beta   90.00
_cell.angle_gamma   90.00
#
_symmetry.space_group_name_H-M   'P 1'
#
loop_
_entity.id
_entity.type
_entity.pdbx_description
1 polymer ?
#
loop_
_entity_poly.entity_id
_entity_poly.type
_entity_poly.pdbx_seq_one_letter_code
_entity_poly.pdbx_strand_id
1 'polypeptide(L)'
;MTAGFKDPFGAVAAGTSVRFSICLPKDLLPSRVEFVLCNDGENDRFFPMELCESTLRFNRYTLRYTPRHPKLHFYYFQVTEADGTLHIIHANESMRGELNLHSDHYWQLTVYDPSQKRPAALGNGIIYQIFPDRFCNSGSPKQNVPADRTLRTDWGNLPVYLPNEKGEVTNSDYFGGDLAGITQHLDYLAQLGVPCLYLNPIFEAHSNHRYNTADYLHIDPLLGTEEDFARLCAKAKQYGISVILDGVFSHTGSDSVYFNRNGRYGQHS
;
A
#
# COMPACT_ATOMS: atom_id res chain seq x y z
N MET A 1 4.69 10.66 16.32
CA MET A 1 5.18 10.07 17.60
C MET A 1 6.66 9.75 17.41
N THR A 2 7.49 10.14 18.34
CA THR A 2 8.94 9.86 18.29
C THR A 2 9.25 8.59 19.05
N ALA A 3 10.39 7.96 18.76
CA ALA A 3 10.88 6.75 19.46
C ALA A 3 10.96 6.91 21.00
N GLY A 4 10.90 8.14 21.54
CA GLY A 4 10.87 8.40 22.97
C GLY A 4 9.55 8.06 23.68
N PHE A 5 8.42 7.95 22.94
CA PHE A 5 7.09 7.72 23.51
C PHE A 5 6.57 6.30 23.29
N LYS A 6 7.10 5.58 22.30
CA LYS A 6 6.86 4.16 22.03
C LYS A 6 8.18 3.50 21.62
N ASP A 7 8.61 2.49 22.33
CA ASP A 7 9.88 1.81 22.10
C ASP A 7 9.72 0.27 22.32
N PRO A 8 9.99 -0.55 21.27
CA PRO A 8 10.38 -0.19 19.92
C PRO A 8 9.30 0.56 19.14
N PHE A 9 9.73 1.48 18.25
CA PHE A 9 8.85 2.21 17.37
C PHE A 9 8.39 1.33 16.19
N GLY A 10 7.21 1.63 15.62
CA GLY A 10 6.65 0.87 14.48
C GLY A 10 5.94 -0.42 14.89
N ALA A 11 5.80 -1.36 13.95
CA ALA A 11 5.21 -2.66 14.19
C ALA A 11 6.15 -3.54 15.04
N VAL A 12 5.57 -4.40 15.89
CA VAL A 12 6.32 -5.30 16.78
C VAL A 12 5.89 -6.74 16.60
N ALA A 13 6.81 -7.67 16.84
CA ALA A 13 6.44 -9.09 16.88
C ALA A 13 5.60 -9.41 18.12
N ALA A 14 4.68 -10.37 18.00
CA ALA A 14 3.98 -10.93 19.17
C ALA A 14 5.02 -11.43 20.19
N GLY A 15 4.78 -11.11 21.46
CA GLY A 15 5.72 -11.42 22.55
C GLY A 15 6.79 -10.35 22.81
N THR A 16 6.88 -9.30 21.97
CA THR A 16 7.81 -8.19 22.20
C THR A 16 7.30 -7.27 23.30
N SER A 17 8.13 -6.96 24.29
CA SER A 17 7.81 -5.95 25.32
C SER A 17 7.97 -4.56 24.75
N VAL A 18 6.89 -3.79 24.75
CA VAL A 18 6.84 -2.41 24.24
C VAL A 18 6.70 -1.45 25.41
N ARG A 19 7.57 -0.45 25.48
CA ARG A 19 7.45 0.65 26.42
C ARG A 19 6.62 1.77 25.81
N PHE A 20 5.58 2.18 26.50
CA PHE A 20 4.79 3.37 26.22
C PHE A 20 5.11 4.44 27.26
N SER A 21 5.16 5.69 26.83
CA SER A 21 5.42 6.83 27.70
C SER A 21 4.54 8.01 27.31
N ILE A 22 4.15 8.80 28.29
CA ILE A 22 3.45 10.07 28.11
C ILE A 22 4.05 11.13 29.03
N CYS A 23 4.18 12.37 28.55
CA CYS A 23 4.58 13.51 29.34
C CYS A 23 3.36 14.40 29.58
N LEU A 24 3.06 14.65 30.84
CA LEU A 24 1.98 15.53 31.26
C LEU A 24 2.57 16.82 31.83
N PRO A 25 1.94 17.99 31.61
CA PRO A 25 2.33 19.24 32.25
C PRO A 25 2.42 19.09 33.77
N LYS A 26 3.31 19.85 34.40
CA LYS A 26 3.57 19.72 35.83
C LYS A 26 2.41 20.22 36.72
N ASP A 27 1.61 21.13 36.21
CA ASP A 27 0.40 21.68 36.83
C ASP A 27 -0.80 20.74 36.77
N LEU A 28 -0.78 19.71 35.87
CA LEU A 28 -1.75 18.66 35.90
C LEU A 28 -1.41 17.67 37.03
N LEU A 29 -2.32 17.50 37.99
CA LEU A 29 -2.15 16.68 39.20
C LEU A 29 -2.98 15.38 39.10
N PRO A 30 -2.55 14.39 38.28
CA PRO A 30 -3.33 13.18 38.10
C PRO A 30 -3.33 12.29 39.34
N SER A 31 -4.50 11.80 39.70
CA SER A 31 -4.67 10.69 40.64
C SER A 31 -4.44 9.35 39.98
N ARG A 32 -4.68 9.27 38.64
CA ARG A 32 -4.49 8.07 37.85
C ARG A 32 -4.12 8.42 36.40
N VAL A 33 -3.15 7.69 35.84
CA VAL A 33 -2.75 7.75 34.44
C VAL A 33 -2.79 6.35 33.87
N GLU A 34 -3.50 6.13 32.79
CA GLU A 34 -3.73 4.83 32.20
C GLU A 34 -3.43 4.82 30.69
N PHE A 35 -2.81 3.75 30.25
CA PHE A 35 -2.77 3.34 28.84
C PHE A 35 -4.02 2.54 28.56
N VAL A 36 -4.79 2.91 27.56
CA VAL A 36 -6.04 2.25 27.21
C VAL A 36 -5.87 1.60 25.86
N LEU A 37 -6.08 0.31 25.78
CA LEU A 37 -6.08 -0.48 24.57
C LEU A 37 -7.51 -0.69 24.11
N CYS A 38 -7.88 -0.17 22.96
CA CYS A 38 -9.19 -0.28 22.35
C CYS A 38 -9.11 -1.04 21.03
N ASN A 39 -10.11 -1.86 20.76
CA ASN A 39 -10.23 -2.60 19.51
C ASN A 39 -11.70 -2.66 19.10
N ASP A 40 -11.96 -2.65 17.80
CA ASP A 40 -13.32 -2.77 17.30
C ASP A 40 -14.00 -4.04 17.81
N GLY A 41 -15.19 -3.88 18.39
CA GLY A 41 -16.00 -4.97 18.92
C GLY A 41 -15.53 -5.58 20.24
N GLU A 42 -14.54 -5.00 20.91
CA GLU A 42 -14.04 -5.41 22.22
C GLU A 42 -14.22 -4.30 23.26
N ASN A 43 -14.29 -4.67 24.53
CA ASN A 43 -14.26 -3.70 25.62
C ASN A 43 -12.85 -3.12 25.77
N ASP A 44 -12.77 -1.84 26.10
CA ASP A 44 -11.53 -1.16 26.41
C ASP A 44 -10.81 -1.82 27.59
N ARG A 45 -9.49 -1.93 27.48
CA ARG A 45 -8.62 -2.51 28.50
C ARG A 45 -7.70 -1.46 29.07
N PHE A 46 -7.75 -1.23 30.36
CA PHE A 46 -7.06 -0.19 31.08
C PHE A 46 -5.82 -0.76 31.79
N PHE A 47 -4.69 -0.08 31.62
CA PHE A 47 -3.43 -0.46 32.23
C PHE A 47 -2.81 0.76 32.93
N PRO A 48 -2.60 0.69 34.26
CA PRO A 48 -2.03 1.82 35.00
C PRO A 48 -0.59 2.08 34.55
N MET A 49 -0.24 3.36 34.48
CA MET A 49 1.10 3.84 34.16
C MET A 49 1.80 4.38 35.41
N GLU A 50 3.10 4.16 35.49
CA GLU A 50 3.91 4.58 36.64
C GLU A 50 4.66 5.87 36.32
N LEU A 51 4.74 6.78 37.31
CA LEU A 51 5.58 7.97 37.25
C LEU A 51 7.06 7.55 37.27
N CYS A 52 7.80 7.83 36.19
CA CYS A 52 9.20 7.46 36.06
C CYS A 52 10.16 8.65 36.08
N GLU A 53 9.66 9.85 35.79
CA GLU A 53 10.49 11.08 35.76
C GLU A 53 9.64 12.29 36.13
N SER A 54 10.20 13.21 36.92
CA SER A 54 9.56 14.44 37.28
C SER A 54 10.56 15.58 37.14
N THR A 55 10.22 16.56 36.32
CA THR A 55 11.01 17.76 36.06
C THR A 55 10.29 19.03 36.53
N LEU A 56 10.86 20.19 36.31
CA LEU A 56 10.18 21.46 36.56
C LEU A 56 9.00 21.74 35.61
N ARG A 57 8.98 21.09 34.44
CA ARG A 57 7.99 21.38 33.39
C ARG A 57 6.97 20.25 33.17
N PHE A 58 7.37 18.98 33.40
CA PHE A 58 6.52 17.86 33.15
C PHE A 58 6.77 16.70 34.11
N ASN A 59 5.78 15.81 34.18
CA ASN A 59 5.84 14.48 34.75
C ASN A 59 5.76 13.45 33.59
N ARG A 60 6.67 12.45 33.59
CA ARG A 60 6.65 11.36 32.63
C ARG A 60 6.11 10.11 33.27
N TYR A 61 5.10 9.53 32.65
CA TYR A 61 4.54 8.24 33.03
C TYR A 61 4.92 7.20 32.00
N THR A 62 5.11 5.96 32.43
CA THR A 62 5.52 4.85 31.56
C THR A 62 4.79 3.55 31.90
N LEU A 63 4.66 2.70 30.90
CA LEU A 63 4.15 1.33 31.03
C LEU A 63 4.93 0.43 30.08
N ARG A 64 5.15 -0.84 30.47
CA ARG A 64 5.55 -1.92 29.56
C ARG A 64 4.37 -2.84 29.30
N TYR A 65 4.03 -3.00 28.01
CA TYR A 65 2.98 -3.90 27.56
C TYR A 65 3.55 -4.93 26.59
N THR A 66 3.17 -6.20 26.75
CA THR A 66 3.63 -7.29 25.89
C THR A 66 2.42 -7.92 25.19
N PRO A 67 2.12 -7.55 23.95
CA PRO A 67 1.06 -8.17 23.17
C PRO A 67 1.43 -9.61 22.82
N ARG A 68 0.52 -10.56 23.06
CA ARG A 68 0.79 -11.98 22.86
C ARG A 68 0.31 -12.54 21.52
N HIS A 69 -0.63 -11.85 20.87
CA HIS A 69 -1.25 -12.33 19.64
C HIS A 69 -1.10 -11.29 18.53
N PRO A 70 -0.84 -11.71 17.28
CA PRO A 70 -0.84 -10.83 16.11
C PRO A 70 -2.21 -10.17 15.96
N LYS A 71 -2.24 -8.85 15.94
CA LYS A 71 -3.46 -8.05 15.76
C LYS A 71 -3.09 -6.60 15.49
N LEU A 72 -3.97 -5.87 14.85
CA LEU A 72 -3.97 -4.41 14.85
C LEU A 72 -4.74 -3.95 16.09
N HIS A 73 -4.05 -3.28 16.98
CA HIS A 73 -4.63 -2.65 18.16
C HIS A 73 -4.65 -1.13 17.97
N PHE A 74 -5.61 -0.48 18.62
CA PHE A 74 -5.64 0.97 18.79
C PHE A 74 -5.45 1.31 20.26
N TYR A 75 -4.89 2.48 20.54
CA TYR A 75 -4.70 2.92 21.92
C TYR A 75 -4.75 4.43 22.06
N TYR A 76 -5.08 4.85 23.29
CA TYR A 76 -5.06 6.22 23.76
C TYR A 76 -4.60 6.25 25.23
N PHE A 77 -4.51 7.43 25.82
CA PHE A 77 -4.22 7.55 27.25
C PHE A 77 -5.39 8.22 27.96
N GLN A 78 -5.65 7.78 29.17
CA GLN A 78 -6.66 8.35 30.06
C GLN A 78 -5.99 8.90 31.31
N VAL A 79 -6.35 10.13 31.70
CA VAL A 79 -5.83 10.79 32.88
C VAL A 79 -7.01 11.22 33.74
N THR A 80 -7.02 10.81 34.99
CA THR A 80 -8.03 11.22 35.97
C THR A 80 -7.36 12.13 37.01
N GLU A 81 -7.87 13.31 37.24
CA GLU A 81 -7.38 14.23 38.24
C GLU A 81 -7.92 13.88 39.64
N ALA A 82 -7.39 14.54 40.69
CA ALA A 82 -7.81 14.30 42.07
C ALA A 82 -9.26 14.68 42.36
N ASP A 83 -9.84 15.62 41.62
CA ASP A 83 -11.23 16.05 41.71
C ASP A 83 -12.20 15.14 40.88
N GLY A 84 -11.66 14.14 40.20
CA GLY A 84 -12.40 13.23 39.33
C GLY A 84 -12.53 13.67 37.87
N THR A 85 -11.95 14.84 37.51
CA THR A 85 -11.94 15.32 36.13
C THR A 85 -11.22 14.30 35.23
N LEU A 86 -11.85 13.92 34.13
CA LEU A 86 -11.34 12.96 33.16
C LEU A 86 -10.82 13.64 31.92
N HIS A 87 -9.60 13.32 31.53
CA HIS A 87 -9.00 13.76 30.28
C HIS A 87 -8.64 12.54 29.41
N ILE A 88 -9.00 12.60 28.13
CA ILE A 88 -8.59 11.62 27.14
C ILE A 88 -7.51 12.26 26.26
N ILE A 89 -6.38 11.59 26.14
CA ILE A 89 -5.26 12.05 25.31
C ILE A 89 -5.14 11.06 24.15
N HIS A 90 -5.45 11.55 22.97
CA HIS A 90 -5.48 10.79 21.72
C HIS A 90 -4.58 11.44 20.67
N ALA A 91 -4.44 10.79 19.51
CA ALA A 91 -3.72 11.33 18.36
C ALA A 91 -4.53 12.48 17.73
N ASN A 92 -3.87 13.56 17.34
CA ASN A 92 -4.41 14.50 16.36
C ASN A 92 -3.98 14.15 14.95
N GLU A 93 -4.38 14.90 13.94
CA GLU A 93 -4.01 14.69 12.52
C GLU A 93 -2.49 14.61 12.29
N SER A 94 -1.70 15.30 13.11
CA SER A 94 -0.23 15.25 13.08
C SER A 94 0.36 14.12 13.94
N MET A 95 -0.46 13.18 14.42
CA MET A 95 -0.06 12.08 15.32
C MET A 95 0.54 12.55 16.66
N ARG A 96 0.29 13.77 17.07
CA ARG A 96 0.67 14.31 18.38
C ARG A 96 -0.44 14.07 19.40
N GLY A 97 -0.09 14.01 20.68
CA GLY A 97 -1.06 13.90 21.75
C GLY A 97 -1.83 15.21 21.93
N GLU A 98 -3.13 15.13 22.00
CA GLU A 98 -4.04 16.22 22.24
C GLU A 98 -5.01 15.87 23.37
N LEU A 99 -5.24 16.82 24.27
CA LEU A 99 -6.20 16.69 25.36
C LEU A 99 -7.59 17.05 24.83
N ASN A 100 -8.51 16.09 24.80
CA ASN A 100 -9.89 16.34 24.41
C ASN A 100 -10.83 15.33 25.09
N LEU A 101 -12.12 15.64 25.17
CA LEU A 101 -13.13 14.75 25.73
C LEU A 101 -13.63 13.68 24.76
N HIS A 102 -13.46 13.91 23.47
CA HIS A 102 -13.88 12.98 22.40
C HIS A 102 -12.91 13.03 21.23
N SER A 103 -12.53 11.86 20.72
CA SER A 103 -11.75 11.75 19.48
C SER A 103 -12.05 10.46 18.77
N ASP A 104 -12.00 10.56 17.43
CA ASP A 104 -12.05 9.45 16.50
C ASP A 104 -10.63 9.02 16.05
N HIS A 105 -9.58 9.63 16.57
CA HIS A 105 -8.19 9.37 16.18
C HIS A 105 -7.42 8.70 17.31
N TYR A 106 -7.06 7.44 17.10
CA TYR A 106 -6.25 6.65 18.02
C TYR A 106 -4.87 6.36 17.42
N TRP A 107 -3.88 6.13 18.29
CA TRP A 107 -2.62 5.56 17.82
C TRP A 107 -2.76 4.08 17.56
N GLN A 108 -1.98 3.58 16.61
CA GLN A 108 -1.97 2.16 16.24
C GLN A 108 -0.80 1.42 16.89
N LEU A 109 -1.05 0.20 17.34
CA LEU A 109 -0.06 -0.79 17.72
C LEU A 109 -0.26 -2.01 16.82
N THR A 110 0.54 -2.11 15.77
CA THR A 110 0.55 -3.25 14.87
C THR A 110 1.43 -4.35 15.48
N VAL A 111 0.82 -5.51 15.69
CA VAL A 111 1.50 -6.71 16.19
C VAL A 111 1.48 -7.76 15.10
N TYR A 112 2.65 -8.24 14.68
CA TYR A 112 2.76 -9.25 13.63
C TYR A 112 3.21 -10.61 14.18
N ASP A 113 2.92 -11.67 13.42
CA ASP A 113 3.40 -13.01 13.71
C ASP A 113 4.87 -13.14 13.31
N PRO A 114 5.81 -13.36 14.24
CA PRO A 114 7.23 -13.50 13.94
C PRO A 114 7.58 -14.73 13.10
N SER A 115 6.67 -15.72 13.01
CA SER A 115 6.86 -16.92 12.18
C SER A 115 6.60 -16.63 10.69
N GLN A 116 5.88 -15.55 10.35
CA GLN A 116 5.63 -15.17 8.96
C GLN A 116 6.91 -14.65 8.31
N LYS A 117 7.34 -15.34 7.25
CA LYS A 117 8.48 -14.94 6.44
C LYS A 117 8.06 -13.86 5.46
N ARG A 118 8.69 -12.70 5.54
CA ARG A 118 8.56 -11.69 4.48
C ARG A 118 9.34 -12.14 3.24
N PRO A 119 8.77 -11.99 2.03
CA PRO A 119 9.55 -12.19 0.80
C PRO A 119 10.81 -11.31 0.83
N ALA A 120 11.98 -11.89 0.56
CA ALA A 120 13.25 -11.17 0.60
C ALA A 120 13.24 -9.93 -0.31
N ALA A 121 12.59 -10.03 -1.47
CA ALA A 121 12.44 -8.93 -2.44
C ALA A 121 11.70 -7.70 -1.89
N LEU A 122 10.86 -7.86 -0.87
CA LEU A 122 10.09 -6.75 -0.26
C LEU A 122 10.75 -6.21 1.01
N GLY A 123 11.79 -6.88 1.51
CA GLY A 123 12.42 -6.55 2.79
C GLY A 123 13.51 -5.49 2.73
N ASN A 124 14.32 -5.47 1.68
CA ASN A 124 15.52 -4.63 1.58
C ASN A 124 15.80 -4.27 0.13
N GLY A 125 15.04 -3.35 -0.46
CA GLY A 125 15.30 -2.96 -1.83
C GLY A 125 14.30 -1.96 -2.38
N ILE A 126 14.45 -1.66 -3.65
CA ILE A 126 13.61 -0.73 -4.40
C ILE A 126 12.62 -1.55 -5.21
N ILE A 127 11.32 -1.29 -5.05
CA ILE A 127 10.30 -1.78 -5.98
C ILE A 127 10.29 -0.84 -7.18
N TYR A 128 10.59 -1.36 -8.37
CA TYR A 128 10.59 -0.58 -9.61
C TYR A 128 9.26 -0.79 -10.33
N GLN A 129 8.45 0.27 -10.39
CA GLN A 129 7.17 0.23 -11.09
C GLN A 129 7.37 0.44 -12.58
N ILE A 130 6.74 -0.41 -13.40
CA ILE A 130 6.76 -0.32 -14.87
C ILE A 130 5.34 -0.13 -15.39
N PHE A 131 5.16 0.89 -16.23
CA PHE A 131 4.03 1.02 -17.13
C PHE A 131 4.41 0.33 -18.46
N PRO A 132 3.95 -0.92 -18.74
CA PRO A 132 4.53 -1.74 -19.82
C PRO A 132 4.50 -1.09 -21.19
N ASP A 133 3.40 -0.44 -21.55
CA ASP A 133 3.24 0.25 -22.84
C ASP A 133 4.31 1.33 -23.10
N ARG A 134 4.90 1.88 -22.03
CA ARG A 134 5.80 3.04 -22.07
C ARG A 134 7.24 2.73 -21.68
N PHE A 135 7.59 1.47 -21.42
CA PHE A 135 8.92 1.10 -20.94
C PHE A 135 9.88 0.77 -22.08
N CYS A 136 9.56 -0.24 -22.89
CA CYS A 136 10.35 -0.66 -24.03
C CYS A 136 9.51 -1.44 -25.02
N ASN A 137 9.59 -1.05 -26.30
CA ASN A 137 9.05 -1.82 -27.41
C ASN A 137 10.13 -2.79 -27.90
N SER A 138 9.86 -4.11 -27.84
CA SER A 138 10.81 -5.12 -28.27
C SER A 138 11.06 -5.18 -29.78
N GLY A 139 10.21 -4.53 -30.56
CA GLY A 139 10.16 -4.64 -32.02
C GLY A 139 9.43 -5.89 -32.52
N SER A 140 8.94 -6.74 -31.64
CA SER A 140 8.15 -7.92 -32.02
C SER A 140 6.81 -7.52 -32.65
N PRO A 141 6.37 -8.17 -33.74
CA PRO A 141 5.07 -7.88 -34.36
C PRO A 141 3.94 -8.07 -33.35
N LYS A 142 3.05 -7.08 -33.26
CA LYS A 142 1.85 -7.20 -32.44
C LYS A 142 0.79 -7.98 -33.22
N GLN A 143 0.32 -9.05 -32.63
CA GLN A 143 -0.72 -9.89 -33.22
C GLN A 143 -2.09 -9.57 -32.58
N ASN A 144 -3.15 -9.75 -33.36
CA ASN A 144 -4.53 -9.60 -32.88
C ASN A 144 -4.86 -8.23 -32.24
N VAL A 145 -4.22 -7.17 -32.74
CA VAL A 145 -4.48 -5.80 -32.27
C VAL A 145 -5.91 -5.41 -32.63
N PRO A 146 -6.77 -5.05 -31.66
CA PRO A 146 -8.11 -4.58 -31.95
C PRO A 146 -8.10 -3.33 -32.81
N ALA A 147 -9.08 -3.21 -33.73
CA ALA A 147 -9.14 -2.10 -34.70
C ALA A 147 -9.40 -0.72 -34.07
N ASP A 148 -9.87 -0.69 -32.84
CA ASP A 148 -10.14 0.54 -32.07
C ASP A 148 -8.91 1.07 -31.34
N ARG A 149 -7.73 0.50 -31.53
CA ARG A 149 -6.48 0.92 -30.90
C ARG A 149 -5.52 1.53 -31.91
N THR A 150 -4.91 2.64 -31.54
CA THR A 150 -3.90 3.33 -32.35
C THR A 150 -2.51 3.02 -31.82
N LEU A 151 -1.76 2.20 -32.58
CA LEU A 151 -0.35 1.94 -32.27
C LEU A 151 0.48 3.10 -32.87
N ARG A 152 1.23 3.76 -32.00
CA ARG A 152 2.08 4.90 -32.37
C ARG A 152 3.41 4.43 -32.96
N THR A 153 3.96 5.24 -33.85
CA THR A 153 5.29 5.05 -34.46
C THR A 153 6.32 6.05 -33.98
N ASP A 154 5.91 7.02 -33.16
CA ASP A 154 6.69 8.16 -32.70
C ASP A 154 7.05 8.01 -31.21
N TRP A 155 7.77 6.97 -30.88
CA TRP A 155 8.30 6.70 -29.53
C TRP A 155 9.08 7.90 -28.99
N GLY A 156 8.73 8.36 -27.78
CA GLY A 156 9.34 9.53 -27.15
C GLY A 156 8.58 10.84 -27.31
N ASN A 157 7.54 10.90 -28.13
CA ASN A 157 6.65 12.04 -28.19
C ASN A 157 5.59 12.03 -27.08
N LEU A 158 4.90 13.16 -26.91
CA LEU A 158 3.86 13.30 -25.90
C LEU A 158 2.65 12.40 -26.20
N PRO A 159 2.07 11.75 -25.17
CA PRO A 159 0.83 11.01 -25.32
C PRO A 159 -0.33 11.95 -25.66
N VAL A 160 -1.42 11.38 -26.17
CA VAL A 160 -2.68 12.10 -26.35
C VAL A 160 -3.34 12.25 -24.98
N TYR A 161 -3.22 13.42 -24.37
CA TYR A 161 -3.74 13.73 -23.04
C TYR A 161 -4.86 14.78 -23.03
N LEU A 162 -5.07 15.46 -24.16
CA LEU A 162 -6.17 16.42 -24.31
C LEU A 162 -7.46 15.71 -24.68
N PRO A 163 -8.61 16.22 -24.21
CA PRO A 163 -9.92 15.71 -24.62
C PRO A 163 -10.13 15.84 -26.13
N ASN A 164 -10.87 14.89 -26.69
CA ASN A 164 -11.36 14.95 -28.06
C ASN A 164 -12.45 16.03 -28.23
N GLU A 165 -13.02 16.18 -29.44
CA GLU A 165 -14.10 17.13 -29.73
C GLU A 165 -15.37 16.92 -28.88
N LYS A 166 -15.53 15.72 -28.29
CA LYS A 166 -16.64 15.38 -27.38
C LYS A 166 -16.32 15.63 -25.91
N GLY A 167 -15.12 16.15 -25.61
CA GLY A 167 -14.66 16.35 -24.23
C GLY A 167 -14.17 15.08 -23.52
N GLU A 168 -13.86 14.00 -24.26
CA GLU A 168 -13.46 12.71 -23.71
C GLU A 168 -11.96 12.48 -23.86
N VAL A 169 -11.28 11.99 -22.81
CA VAL A 169 -9.91 11.47 -22.89
C VAL A 169 -10.01 9.98 -23.13
N THR A 170 -9.67 9.52 -24.32
CA THR A 170 -9.92 8.14 -24.77
C THR A 170 -8.88 7.13 -24.26
N ASN A 171 -7.66 7.57 -23.96
CA ASN A 171 -6.54 6.71 -23.58
C ASN A 171 -6.31 5.53 -24.55
N SER A 172 -6.51 5.77 -25.86
CA SER A 172 -6.46 4.77 -26.91
C SER A 172 -5.19 4.81 -27.77
N ASP A 173 -4.24 5.66 -27.42
CA ASP A 173 -2.92 5.75 -28.05
C ASP A 173 -1.93 4.83 -27.31
N TYR A 174 -1.32 3.91 -28.04
CA TYR A 174 -0.38 2.92 -27.51
C TYR A 174 1.01 3.14 -28.11
N PHE A 175 2.04 3.14 -27.26
CA PHE A 175 3.44 3.24 -27.73
C PHE A 175 4.02 1.86 -28.07
N GLY A 176 3.36 0.81 -27.67
CA GLY A 176 3.71 -0.56 -28.03
C GLY A 176 4.85 -1.16 -27.23
N GLY A 177 5.15 -0.61 -26.05
CA GLY A 177 5.97 -1.31 -25.06
C GLY A 177 5.33 -2.64 -24.67
N ASP A 178 6.16 -3.65 -24.35
CA ASP A 178 5.68 -5.03 -24.19
C ASP A 178 6.49 -5.83 -23.17
N LEU A 179 6.01 -7.03 -22.84
CA LEU A 179 6.65 -7.95 -21.90
C LEU A 179 8.02 -8.43 -22.40
N ALA A 180 8.18 -8.58 -23.71
CA ALA A 180 9.45 -8.95 -24.32
C ALA A 180 10.48 -7.81 -24.17
N GLY A 181 10.06 -6.54 -24.33
CA GLY A 181 10.90 -5.37 -24.09
C GLY A 181 11.34 -5.26 -22.64
N ILE A 182 10.45 -5.54 -21.67
CA ILE A 182 10.83 -5.62 -20.26
C ILE A 182 11.88 -6.73 -20.07
N THR A 183 11.66 -7.88 -20.69
CA THR A 183 12.58 -9.03 -20.61
C THR A 183 13.97 -8.72 -21.16
N GLN A 184 14.07 -7.89 -22.19
CA GLN A 184 15.35 -7.45 -22.78
C GLN A 184 16.14 -6.54 -21.84
N HIS A 185 15.50 -5.84 -20.91
CA HIS A 185 16.11 -4.85 -20.00
C HIS A 185 16.27 -5.35 -18.56
N LEU A 186 16.12 -6.66 -18.32
CA LEU A 186 16.31 -7.23 -16.96
C LEU A 186 17.73 -7.10 -16.44
N ASP A 187 18.75 -7.11 -17.31
CA ASP A 187 20.13 -6.87 -16.95
C ASP A 187 20.34 -5.44 -16.41
N TYR A 188 19.79 -4.43 -17.10
CA TYR A 188 19.78 -3.05 -16.63
C TYR A 188 19.11 -2.92 -15.27
N LEU A 189 17.94 -3.53 -15.08
CA LEU A 189 17.21 -3.49 -13.81
C LEU A 189 17.99 -4.20 -12.68
N ALA A 190 18.66 -5.30 -13.00
CA ALA A 190 19.52 -6.00 -12.05
C ALA A 190 20.76 -5.17 -11.66
N GLN A 191 21.42 -4.50 -12.63
CA GLN A 191 22.55 -3.59 -12.38
C GLN A 191 22.12 -2.38 -11.53
N LEU A 192 20.90 -1.90 -11.69
CA LEU A 192 20.31 -0.84 -10.86
C LEU A 192 20.03 -1.32 -9.41
N GLY A 193 20.12 -2.62 -9.15
CA GLY A 193 19.87 -3.20 -7.82
C GLY A 193 18.38 -3.39 -7.49
N VAL A 194 17.54 -3.56 -8.50
CA VAL A 194 16.08 -3.77 -8.33
C VAL A 194 15.78 -5.23 -7.99
N PRO A 195 15.31 -5.57 -6.79
CA PRO A 195 14.92 -6.93 -6.42
C PRO A 195 13.47 -7.26 -6.77
N CYS A 196 12.65 -6.26 -7.12
CA CYS A 196 11.23 -6.46 -7.38
C CYS A 196 10.71 -5.49 -8.43
N LEU A 197 10.02 -6.02 -9.43
CA LEU A 197 9.24 -5.26 -10.41
C LEU A 197 7.77 -5.25 -10.01
N TYR A 198 7.15 -4.08 -10.08
CA TYR A 198 5.70 -3.93 -10.00
C TYR A 198 5.19 -3.53 -11.39
N LEU A 199 4.44 -4.40 -12.04
CA LEU A 199 3.88 -4.12 -13.36
C LEU A 199 2.49 -3.52 -13.20
N ASN A 200 2.26 -2.34 -13.79
CA ASN A 200 0.91 -1.83 -14.01
C ASN A 200 0.09 -2.89 -14.75
N PRO A 201 -1.26 -2.82 -14.72
CA PRO A 201 -2.10 -3.90 -15.23
C PRO A 201 -1.67 -4.40 -16.62
N ILE A 202 -1.57 -5.71 -16.77
CA ILE A 202 -1.17 -6.39 -18.00
C ILE A 202 -2.32 -7.13 -18.68
N PHE A 203 -3.45 -7.25 -18.00
CA PHE A 203 -4.62 -7.97 -18.51
C PHE A 203 -5.35 -7.18 -19.60
N GLU A 204 -6.11 -7.89 -20.44
CA GLU A 204 -6.85 -7.28 -21.54
C GLU A 204 -7.74 -6.14 -21.08
N ALA A 205 -7.66 -5.00 -21.76
CA ALA A 205 -8.45 -3.81 -21.49
C ALA A 205 -8.57 -2.92 -22.73
N HIS A 206 -9.47 -1.93 -22.71
CA HIS A 206 -9.70 -1.03 -23.84
C HIS A 206 -8.95 0.29 -23.73
N SER A 207 -8.21 0.51 -22.65
CA SER A 207 -7.35 1.70 -22.47
C SER A 207 -5.88 1.33 -22.38
N ASN A 208 -5.00 2.26 -22.72
CA ASN A 208 -3.55 2.05 -22.65
C ASN A 208 -3.04 1.79 -21.23
N HIS A 209 -3.72 2.30 -20.19
CA HIS A 209 -3.37 2.08 -18.79
C HIS A 209 -3.92 0.77 -18.20
N ARG A 210 -4.90 0.15 -18.82
CA ARG A 210 -5.49 -1.15 -18.47
C ARG A 210 -6.17 -1.24 -17.10
N TYR A 211 -6.41 -0.12 -16.43
CA TYR A 211 -7.17 -0.11 -15.17
C TYR A 211 -8.67 -0.39 -15.36
N ASN A 212 -9.21 -0.28 -16.56
CA ASN A 212 -10.54 -0.72 -16.94
C ASN A 212 -10.51 -2.14 -17.53
N THR A 213 -10.03 -3.11 -16.76
CA THR A 213 -9.84 -4.50 -17.19
C THR A 213 -11.07 -5.05 -17.88
N ALA A 214 -10.89 -5.61 -19.07
CA ALA A 214 -11.93 -6.25 -19.87
C ALA A 214 -12.01 -7.76 -19.62
N ASP A 215 -10.85 -8.41 -19.44
CA ASP A 215 -10.75 -9.82 -19.11
C ASP A 215 -9.54 -10.08 -18.22
N TYR A 216 -9.75 -10.65 -17.02
CA TYR A 216 -8.66 -10.98 -16.09
C TYR A 216 -7.93 -12.28 -16.43
N LEU A 217 -8.45 -13.08 -17.34
CA LEU A 217 -7.87 -14.39 -17.69
C LEU A 217 -6.89 -14.31 -18.85
N HIS A 218 -6.85 -13.19 -19.58
CA HIS A 218 -6.00 -13.03 -20.76
C HIS A 218 -5.10 -11.82 -20.64
N ILE A 219 -3.86 -11.98 -21.10
CA ILE A 219 -2.92 -10.86 -21.23
C ILE A 219 -3.32 -10.01 -22.44
N ASP A 220 -3.21 -8.70 -22.31
CA ASP A 220 -3.48 -7.77 -23.42
C ASP A 220 -2.59 -8.10 -24.63
N PRO A 221 -3.15 -8.33 -25.81
CA PRO A 221 -2.39 -8.75 -27.00
C PRO A 221 -1.33 -7.73 -27.44
N LEU A 222 -1.47 -6.46 -27.07
CA LEU A 222 -0.43 -5.45 -27.32
C LEU A 222 0.80 -5.63 -26.43
N LEU A 223 0.65 -6.27 -25.28
CA LEU A 223 1.77 -6.53 -24.35
C LEU A 223 2.47 -7.87 -24.64
N GLY A 224 1.82 -8.80 -25.32
CA GLY A 224 2.36 -10.11 -25.62
C GLY A 224 1.42 -11.25 -25.24
N THR A 225 2.00 -12.42 -25.02
CA THR A 225 1.29 -13.66 -24.72
C THR A 225 1.59 -14.15 -23.30
N GLU A 226 0.90 -15.20 -22.86
CA GLU A 226 1.21 -15.89 -21.59
C GLU A 226 2.61 -16.48 -21.59
N GLU A 227 3.10 -16.96 -22.76
CA GLU A 227 4.46 -17.46 -22.92
C GLU A 227 5.49 -16.34 -22.76
N ASP A 228 5.20 -15.13 -23.24
CA ASP A 228 6.07 -13.96 -23.04
C ASP A 228 6.15 -13.60 -21.56
N PHE A 229 5.02 -13.65 -20.84
CA PHE A 229 4.99 -13.42 -19.40
C PHE A 229 5.74 -14.52 -18.64
N ALA A 230 5.53 -15.78 -18.99
CA ALA A 230 6.26 -16.89 -18.38
C ALA A 230 7.78 -16.75 -18.59
N ARG A 231 8.19 -16.33 -19.80
CA ARG A 231 9.60 -16.05 -20.13
C ARG A 231 10.17 -14.89 -19.31
N LEU A 232 9.40 -13.81 -19.16
CA LEU A 232 9.78 -12.69 -18.29
C LEU A 232 10.01 -13.15 -16.86
N CYS A 233 9.06 -13.90 -16.28
CA CYS A 233 9.18 -14.41 -14.90
C CYS A 233 10.38 -15.35 -14.73
N ALA A 234 10.58 -16.28 -15.68
CA ALA A 234 11.70 -17.21 -15.63
C ALA A 234 13.06 -16.49 -15.69
N LYS A 235 13.17 -15.48 -16.57
CA LYS A 235 14.39 -14.71 -16.72
C LYS A 235 14.60 -13.74 -15.54
N ALA A 236 13.56 -13.08 -15.03
CA ALA A 236 13.64 -12.25 -13.84
C ALA A 236 14.14 -13.04 -12.64
N LYS A 237 13.67 -14.27 -12.45
CA LYS A 237 14.13 -15.19 -11.41
C LYS A 237 15.64 -15.47 -11.50
N GLN A 238 16.22 -15.58 -12.70
CA GLN A 238 17.67 -15.77 -12.87
C GLN A 238 18.49 -14.56 -12.38
N TYR A 239 17.91 -13.36 -12.45
CA TYR A 239 18.48 -12.12 -11.93
C TYR A 239 18.15 -11.87 -10.45
N GLY A 240 17.42 -12.78 -9.78
CA GLY A 240 16.96 -12.57 -8.41
C GLY A 240 15.85 -11.53 -8.28
N ILE A 241 15.17 -11.21 -9.39
CA ILE A 241 14.10 -10.21 -9.45
C ILE A 241 12.75 -10.92 -9.31
N SER A 242 11.94 -10.48 -8.35
CA SER A 242 10.53 -10.88 -8.21
C SER A 242 9.62 -10.01 -9.06
N VAL A 243 8.47 -10.54 -9.48
CA VAL A 243 7.46 -9.79 -10.23
C VAL A 243 6.16 -9.73 -9.44
N ILE A 244 5.60 -8.54 -9.31
CA ILE A 244 4.27 -8.27 -8.75
C ILE A 244 3.39 -7.74 -9.88
N LEU A 245 2.19 -8.28 -10.01
CA LEU A 245 1.17 -7.78 -10.93
C LEU A 245 0.19 -6.87 -10.21
N ASP A 246 -0.21 -5.80 -10.88
CA ASP A 246 -1.33 -4.97 -10.44
C ASP A 246 -2.65 -5.73 -10.62
N GLY A 247 -3.33 -6.00 -9.51
CA GLY A 247 -4.63 -6.68 -9.49
C GLY A 247 -5.76 -5.70 -9.26
N VAL A 248 -6.39 -5.22 -10.33
CA VAL A 248 -7.50 -4.25 -10.27
C VAL A 248 -8.81 -4.97 -9.93
N PHE A 249 -8.92 -5.54 -8.72
CA PHE A 249 -10.08 -6.38 -8.35
C PHE A 249 -11.28 -5.60 -7.80
N SER A 250 -11.17 -4.29 -7.65
CA SER A 250 -12.25 -3.44 -7.14
C SER A 250 -13.34 -3.13 -8.18
N HIS A 251 -13.02 -3.22 -9.47
CA HIS A 251 -13.93 -2.92 -10.58
C HIS A 251 -13.43 -3.54 -11.89
N THR A 252 -14.29 -3.52 -12.92
CA THR A 252 -13.97 -3.89 -14.29
C THR A 252 -14.30 -2.76 -15.26
N GLY A 253 -13.86 -2.85 -16.50
CA GLY A 253 -14.38 -2.00 -17.58
C GLY A 253 -15.87 -2.25 -17.80
N SER A 254 -16.63 -1.21 -18.14
CA SER A 254 -18.06 -1.35 -18.47
C SER A 254 -18.30 -2.21 -19.73
N ASP A 255 -17.30 -2.33 -20.57
CA ASP A 255 -17.26 -3.13 -21.80
C ASP A 255 -16.47 -4.44 -21.64
N SER A 256 -16.24 -4.86 -20.38
CA SER A 256 -15.59 -6.13 -20.04
C SER A 256 -16.48 -7.35 -20.36
N VAL A 257 -15.88 -8.54 -20.43
CA VAL A 257 -16.61 -9.83 -20.55
C VAL A 257 -17.60 -10.03 -19.38
N TYR A 258 -17.35 -9.40 -18.23
CA TYR A 258 -18.16 -9.56 -17.01
C TYR A 258 -19.39 -8.63 -16.98
N PHE A 259 -19.32 -7.43 -17.59
CA PHE A 259 -20.39 -6.45 -17.57
C PHE A 259 -21.06 -6.28 -18.95
N ASN A 260 -20.30 -6.34 -20.02
CA ASN A 260 -20.73 -6.35 -21.42
C ASN A 260 -21.77 -5.28 -21.81
N ARG A 261 -21.57 -4.04 -21.29
CA ARG A 261 -22.53 -2.93 -21.46
C ARG A 261 -22.94 -2.69 -22.91
N ASN A 262 -22.01 -2.82 -23.85
CA ASN A 262 -22.20 -2.52 -25.26
C ASN A 262 -22.48 -3.78 -26.12
N GLY A 263 -22.70 -4.94 -25.49
CA GLY A 263 -22.96 -6.19 -26.18
C GLY A 263 -21.80 -6.73 -27.02
N ARG A 264 -20.56 -6.29 -26.75
CA ARG A 264 -19.35 -6.65 -27.52
C ARG A 264 -19.07 -8.16 -27.52
N TYR A 265 -19.42 -8.83 -26.44
CA TYR A 265 -19.19 -10.27 -26.22
C TYR A 265 -20.44 -11.13 -26.47
N GLY A 266 -21.48 -10.55 -27.14
CA GLY A 266 -22.72 -11.26 -27.42
C GLY A 266 -23.76 -11.16 -26.30
N GLN A 267 -24.96 -11.76 -26.52
CA GLN A 267 -26.09 -11.63 -25.58
C GLN A 267 -26.02 -12.58 -24.36
N HIS A 268 -25.04 -13.47 -24.27
CA HIS A 268 -24.94 -14.52 -23.26
C HIS A 268 -23.57 -14.63 -22.59
N SER A 269 -22.81 -13.56 -22.56
CA SER A 269 -21.53 -13.52 -21.84
C SER A 269 -21.71 -13.01 -20.41
#